data_5db9d4f15e8e2df31652efb7aac3cc5c
#
_entry.id   5db9d4f15e8e2df31652efb7aac3cc5c
#
_cell.length_a   1.000
_cell.length_b   1.000
_cell.length_c   1.000
_cell.angle_alpha   90.00
_cell.angle_beta   90.00
_cell.angle_gamma   90.00
#
_symmetry.space_group_name_H-M   'P 1'
#
loop_
_entity.id
_entity.type
_entity.pdbx_description
1 polymer ?
#
loop_
_entity_poly.entity_id
_entity_poly.type
_entity_poly.pdbx_seq_one_letter_code
_entity_poly.pdbx_strand_id
1 'polypeptide(L)'
;MAAHILQVAYYDTLQEIRAKMLEAPGYQVTSVLGNDNAMGLNGAVIATADLVVVGFSTPHSVRAAMVHWFKAHYRKIPVIVLQFYVWEKFPEADVATLSEDPTIWLAEIASILKS
;
A
#
# COMPACT_ATOMS: atom_id res chain seq x y z
N MET A 1 -2.62 20.24 -3.36
CA MET A 1 -1.41 19.49 -3.00
C MET A 1 -1.57 18.03 -3.37
N ALA A 2 -0.48 17.39 -3.78
CA ALA A 2 -0.52 15.97 -4.13
C ALA A 2 -0.67 15.11 -2.89
N ALA A 3 -1.51 14.09 -2.96
CA ALA A 3 -1.60 13.09 -1.91
C ALA A 3 -0.32 12.28 -1.86
N HIS A 4 0.06 11.84 -0.66
CA HIS A 4 1.26 11.05 -0.43
C HIS A 4 0.89 9.60 -0.17
N ILE A 5 1.44 8.70 -0.99
CA ILE A 5 1.22 7.27 -0.89
C ILE A 5 2.51 6.60 -0.43
N LEU A 6 2.42 5.79 0.62
CA LEU A 6 3.50 4.93 1.07
C LEU A 6 3.27 3.52 0.49
N GLN A 7 4.17 3.07 -0.35
CA GLN A 7 4.10 1.75 -0.95
C GLN A 7 5.07 0.80 -0.27
N VAL A 8 4.56 -0.33 0.21
CA VAL A 8 5.39 -1.45 0.68
C VAL A 8 5.35 -2.53 -0.39
N ALA A 9 6.47 -2.73 -1.05
CA ALA A 9 6.63 -3.76 -2.07
C ALA A 9 7.49 -4.90 -1.52
N TYR A 10 7.45 -6.05 -2.18
CA TYR A 10 8.23 -7.21 -1.78
C TYR A 10 9.16 -7.71 -2.88
N TYR A 11 9.20 -6.98 -3.98
CA TYR A 11 10.01 -7.29 -5.15
C TYR A 11 10.39 -5.97 -5.82
N ASP A 12 11.68 -5.74 -6.05
CA ASP A 12 12.16 -4.44 -6.51
C ASP A 12 11.65 -4.02 -7.90
N THR A 13 11.51 -4.96 -8.85
CA THR A 13 10.93 -4.65 -10.16
C THR A 13 9.49 -4.17 -10.04
N LEU A 14 8.69 -4.84 -9.20
CA LEU A 14 7.31 -4.45 -8.94
C LEU A 14 7.23 -3.11 -8.22
N GLN A 15 8.18 -2.84 -7.33
CA GLN A 15 8.27 -1.56 -6.64
C GLN A 15 8.40 -0.42 -7.64
N GLU A 16 9.33 -0.53 -8.58
CA GLU A 16 9.59 0.49 -9.58
C GLU A 16 8.40 0.71 -10.51
N ILE A 17 7.83 -0.39 -11.02
CA ILE A 17 6.69 -0.32 -11.95
C ILE A 17 5.48 0.30 -11.26
N ARG A 18 5.17 -0.15 -10.05
CA ARG A 18 4.02 0.35 -9.32
C ARG A 18 4.21 1.81 -8.90
N ALA A 19 5.43 2.19 -8.52
CA ALA A 19 5.72 3.59 -8.19
C ALA A 19 5.39 4.50 -9.37
N LYS A 20 5.79 4.12 -10.59
CA LYS A 20 5.49 4.90 -11.79
C LYS A 20 3.99 4.99 -12.06
N MET A 21 3.26 3.89 -11.84
CA MET A 21 1.80 3.87 -12.00
C MET A 21 1.12 4.81 -11.01
N LEU A 22 1.63 4.89 -9.79
CA LEU A 22 1.07 5.76 -8.75
C LEU A 22 1.47 7.22 -8.95
N GLU A 23 2.66 7.46 -9.49
CA GLU A 23 3.12 8.82 -9.78
C GLU A 23 2.42 9.44 -10.98
N ALA A 24 2.01 8.62 -11.95
CA ALA A 24 1.40 9.12 -13.18
C ALA A 24 0.16 10.00 -12.96
N PRO A 25 -0.78 9.67 -12.04
CA PRO A 25 -1.88 10.56 -11.71
C PRO A 25 -1.50 11.80 -10.90
N GLY A 26 -0.24 11.91 -10.47
CA GLY A 26 0.23 13.07 -9.73
C GLY A 26 0.48 12.84 -8.25
N TYR A 27 0.37 11.61 -7.73
CA TYR A 27 0.64 11.32 -6.33
C TYR A 27 2.13 11.37 -6.02
N GLN A 28 2.48 11.78 -4.81
CA GLN A 28 3.83 11.60 -4.28
C GLN A 28 3.94 10.18 -3.72
N VAL A 29 5.03 9.48 -4.01
CA VAL A 29 5.18 8.08 -3.62
C VAL A 29 6.48 7.88 -2.87
N THR A 30 6.39 7.31 -1.67
CA THR A 30 7.52 6.77 -0.94
C THR A 30 7.45 5.25 -1.02
N SER A 31 8.51 4.61 -1.48
CA SER A 31 8.53 3.17 -1.71
C SER A 31 9.58 2.51 -0.84
N VAL A 32 9.20 1.40 -0.20
CA VAL A 32 10.13 0.57 0.59
C VAL A 32 9.94 -0.90 0.22
N LEU A 33 11.00 -1.69 0.41
CA LEU A 33 10.97 -3.13 0.21
C LEU A 33 10.91 -3.84 1.56
N GLY A 34 9.84 -4.62 1.75
CA GLY A 34 9.69 -5.50 2.90
C GLY A 34 9.20 -4.81 4.17
N ASN A 35 8.73 -5.63 5.10
CA ASN A 35 8.15 -5.13 6.36
C ASN A 35 9.19 -4.42 7.23
N ASP A 36 10.40 -4.95 7.32
CA ASP A 36 11.44 -4.39 8.18
C ASP A 36 11.80 -2.97 7.75
N ASN A 37 11.92 -2.73 6.45
CA ASN A 37 12.21 -1.40 5.93
C ASN A 37 11.05 -0.44 6.18
N ALA A 38 9.82 -0.92 6.04
CA ALA A 38 8.64 -0.10 6.32
C ALA A 38 8.59 0.30 7.79
N MET A 39 8.80 -0.65 8.70
CA MET A 39 8.77 -0.40 10.14
C MET A 39 9.95 0.47 10.59
N GLY A 40 11.04 0.46 9.84
CA GLY A 40 12.23 1.28 10.14
C GLY A 40 12.18 2.71 9.60
N LEU A 41 11.13 3.07 8.86
CA LEU A 41 10.99 4.44 8.38
C LEU A 41 10.80 5.42 9.53
N ASN A 42 11.28 6.65 9.32
CA ASN A 42 11.00 7.74 10.25
C ASN A 42 9.49 7.91 10.42
N GLY A 43 9.02 7.93 11.65
CA GLY A 43 7.59 8.07 11.95
C GLY A 43 6.95 9.31 11.34
N ALA A 44 7.74 10.41 11.22
CA ALA A 44 7.25 11.63 10.58
C ALA A 44 6.93 11.40 9.09
N VAL A 45 7.72 10.57 8.40
CA VAL A 45 7.47 10.22 7.00
C VAL A 45 6.18 9.41 6.89
N ILE A 46 6.00 8.40 7.74
CA ILE A 46 4.79 7.58 7.73
C ILE A 46 3.56 8.43 8.04
N ALA A 47 3.67 9.32 9.02
CA ALA A 47 2.56 10.17 9.44
C ALA A 47 2.08 11.12 8.35
N THR A 48 2.91 11.44 7.36
CA THR A 48 2.51 12.29 6.24
C THR A 48 1.78 11.50 5.12
N ALA A 49 1.76 10.17 5.20
CA ALA A 49 1.10 9.37 4.19
C ALA A 49 -0.42 9.49 4.28
N ASP A 50 -1.05 9.61 3.15
CA ASP A 50 -2.52 9.64 3.03
C ASP A 50 -3.09 8.25 2.77
N LEU A 51 -2.25 7.32 2.36
CA LEU A 51 -2.62 5.95 2.04
C LEU A 51 -1.38 5.05 2.09
N VAL A 52 -1.56 3.83 2.56
CA VAL A 52 -0.53 2.78 2.48
C VAL A 52 -1.00 1.71 1.49
N VAL A 53 -0.13 1.34 0.56
CA VAL A 53 -0.36 0.25 -0.39
C VAL A 53 0.57 -0.90 -0.05
N VAL A 54 0.00 -2.07 0.24
CA VAL A 54 0.76 -3.29 0.53
C VAL A 54 0.72 -4.20 -0.70
N GLY A 55 1.88 -4.56 -1.23
CA GLY A 55 2.00 -5.37 -2.44
C GLY A 55 1.67 -6.85 -2.23
N PHE A 56 1.78 -7.64 -3.29
CA PHE A 56 1.27 -9.02 -3.29
C PHE A 56 2.35 -10.12 -3.37
N SER A 57 3.61 -9.80 -3.67
CA SER A 57 4.64 -10.80 -4.01
C SER A 57 5.30 -11.43 -2.79
N THR A 58 4.50 -11.84 -1.80
CA THR A 58 5.01 -12.47 -0.58
C THR A 58 3.85 -13.25 0.08
N PRO A 59 4.14 -14.20 0.99
CA PRO A 59 3.08 -14.95 1.64
C PRO A 59 2.05 -14.08 2.36
N HIS A 60 0.83 -14.58 2.44
CA HIS A 60 -0.28 -13.90 3.10
C HIS A 60 0.07 -13.45 4.52
N SER A 61 0.73 -14.29 5.31
CA SER A 61 1.06 -13.96 6.70
C SER A 61 1.96 -12.73 6.81
N VAL A 62 2.88 -12.53 5.87
CA VAL A 62 3.79 -11.38 5.85
C VAL A 62 3.01 -10.10 5.56
N ARG A 63 2.11 -10.15 4.58
CA ARG A 63 1.28 -9.00 4.22
C ARG A 63 0.28 -8.66 5.33
N ALA A 64 -0.34 -9.68 5.92
CA ALA A 64 -1.26 -9.48 7.03
C ALA A 64 -0.56 -8.84 8.24
N ALA A 65 0.67 -9.26 8.53
CA ALA A 65 1.47 -8.66 9.60
C ALA A 65 1.77 -7.18 9.32
N MET A 66 2.03 -6.83 8.08
CA MET A 66 2.27 -5.43 7.68
C MET A 66 1.01 -4.58 7.89
N VAL A 67 -0.13 -5.06 7.44
CA VAL A 67 -1.42 -4.38 7.65
C VAL A 67 -1.67 -4.18 9.14
N HIS A 68 -1.49 -5.24 9.92
CA HIS A 68 -1.70 -5.19 11.37
C HIS A 68 -0.82 -4.11 12.01
N TRP A 69 0.46 -4.06 11.65
CA TRP A 69 1.39 -3.08 12.18
C TRP A 69 0.94 -1.64 11.90
N PHE A 70 0.55 -1.34 10.64
CA PHE A 70 0.07 -0.01 10.28
C PHE A 70 -1.22 0.34 11.03
N LYS A 71 -2.16 -0.58 11.13
CA LYS A 71 -3.42 -0.31 11.84
C LYS A 71 -3.21 -0.16 13.34
N ALA A 72 -2.19 -0.81 13.90
CA ALA A 72 -1.87 -0.67 15.32
C ALA A 72 -1.19 0.67 15.65
N HIS A 73 -0.34 1.17 14.75
CA HIS A 73 0.48 2.36 14.99
C HIS A 73 -0.03 3.62 14.29
N TYR A 74 -0.71 3.49 13.17
CA TYR A 74 -1.19 4.60 12.34
C TYR A 74 -2.62 4.34 11.89
N ARG A 75 -3.49 4.10 12.84
CA ARG A 75 -4.85 3.62 12.65
C ARG A 75 -5.70 4.46 11.70
N LYS A 76 -5.44 5.77 11.59
CA LYS A 76 -6.21 6.68 10.74
C LYS A 76 -5.80 6.63 9.27
N ILE A 77 -4.64 6.09 8.97
CA ILE A 77 -4.17 6.01 7.58
C ILE A 77 -4.81 4.78 6.92
N PRO A 78 -5.56 4.96 5.83
CA PRO A 78 -6.15 3.82 5.12
C PRO A 78 -5.06 2.91 4.56
N VAL A 79 -5.32 1.60 4.58
CA VAL A 79 -4.42 0.59 4.03
C VAL A 79 -5.16 -0.21 2.97
N ILE A 80 -4.63 -0.22 1.75
CA ILE A 80 -5.10 -1.08 0.68
C ILE A 80 -4.09 -2.20 0.44
N VAL A 81 -4.58 -3.45 0.36
CA VAL A 81 -3.75 -4.61 0.05
C VAL A 81 -4.03 -5.03 -1.38
N LEU A 82 -2.98 -5.20 -2.17
CA LEU A 82 -3.09 -5.77 -3.51
C LEU A 82 -3.02 -7.29 -3.37
N GLN A 83 -4.00 -7.99 -3.96
CA GLN A 83 -4.12 -9.44 -3.86
C GLN A 83 -3.74 -10.11 -5.16
N PHE A 84 -3.15 -11.30 -5.05
CA PHE A 84 -2.96 -12.18 -6.19
C PHE A 84 -4.20 -13.04 -6.43
N TYR A 85 -4.83 -13.49 -5.32
CA TYR A 85 -6.00 -14.36 -5.37
C TYR A 85 -7.19 -13.73 -4.64
N VAL A 86 -8.38 -13.89 -5.21
CA VAL A 86 -9.62 -13.36 -4.64
C VAL A 86 -9.98 -13.99 -3.29
N TRP A 87 -9.53 -15.23 -3.03
CA TRP A 87 -9.84 -15.93 -1.78
C TRP A 87 -8.98 -15.49 -0.60
N GLU A 88 -7.93 -14.72 -0.83
CA GLU A 88 -7.14 -14.17 0.28
C GLU A 88 -7.97 -13.18 1.09
N LYS A 89 -7.79 -13.20 2.42
CA LYS A 89 -8.55 -12.32 3.32
C LYS A 89 -7.59 -11.46 4.12
N PHE A 90 -7.91 -10.17 4.20
CA PHE A 90 -7.18 -9.18 5.00
C PHE A 90 -8.18 -8.35 5.79
N PRO A 91 -8.75 -8.91 6.88
CA PRO A 91 -9.85 -8.25 7.59
C PRO A 91 -9.47 -6.91 8.23
N GLU A 92 -8.20 -6.69 8.51
CA GLU A 92 -7.76 -5.42 9.09
C GLU A 92 -7.50 -4.33 8.04
N ALA A 93 -7.38 -4.69 6.76
CA ALA A 93 -7.18 -3.71 5.70
C ALA A 93 -8.47 -2.96 5.41
N ASP A 94 -8.36 -1.71 4.99
CA ASP A 94 -9.52 -0.91 4.60
C ASP A 94 -10.08 -1.39 3.27
N VAL A 95 -9.20 -1.79 2.35
CA VAL A 95 -9.57 -2.35 1.05
C VAL A 95 -8.59 -3.46 0.68
N ALA A 96 -9.09 -4.54 0.10
CA ALA A 96 -8.28 -5.58 -0.53
C ALA A 96 -8.78 -5.75 -1.96
N THR A 97 -7.88 -5.64 -2.94
CA THR A 97 -8.26 -5.67 -4.34
C THR A 97 -7.23 -6.44 -5.17
N LEU A 98 -7.67 -7.04 -6.28
CA LEU A 98 -6.78 -7.80 -7.15
C LEU A 98 -5.76 -6.89 -7.83
N SER A 99 -4.52 -7.36 -7.91
CA SER A 99 -3.41 -6.59 -8.48
C SER A 99 -3.33 -6.66 -10.00
N GLU A 100 -4.04 -7.59 -10.62
CA GLU A 100 -3.88 -7.89 -12.04
C GLU A 100 -4.40 -6.78 -12.97
N ASP A 101 -5.34 -5.96 -12.50
CA ASP A 101 -5.89 -4.86 -13.30
C ASP A 101 -5.60 -3.52 -12.64
N PRO A 102 -4.56 -2.80 -13.11
CA PRO A 102 -4.22 -1.49 -12.54
C PRO A 102 -5.35 -0.47 -12.61
N THR A 103 -6.20 -0.54 -13.63
CA THR A 103 -7.34 0.37 -13.75
C THR A 103 -8.26 0.25 -12.54
N ILE A 104 -8.49 -0.98 -12.07
CA ILE A 104 -9.38 -1.23 -10.94
C ILE A 104 -8.76 -0.73 -9.63
N TRP A 105 -7.52 -1.15 -9.32
CA TRP A 105 -6.96 -0.75 -8.04
C TRP A 105 -6.55 0.72 -7.99
N LEU A 106 -6.21 1.34 -9.12
CA LEU A 106 -6.00 2.80 -9.18
C LEU A 106 -7.30 3.56 -8.93
N ALA A 107 -8.43 3.05 -9.44
CA ALA A 107 -9.74 3.65 -9.16
C ALA A 107 -10.11 3.54 -7.67
N GLU A 108 -9.80 2.42 -7.04
CA GLU A 108 -10.01 2.24 -5.59
C GLU A 108 -9.19 3.26 -4.79
N ILE A 109 -7.92 3.45 -5.16
CA ILE A 109 -7.04 4.43 -4.53
C ILE A 109 -7.62 5.84 -4.68
N ALA A 110 -8.02 6.20 -5.88
CA ALA A 110 -8.61 7.52 -6.14
C ALA A 110 -9.87 7.74 -5.31
N SER A 111 -10.70 6.72 -5.15
CA SER A 111 -11.91 6.78 -4.34
C SER A 111 -11.58 7.03 -2.86
N ILE A 112 -10.58 6.34 -2.32
CA ILE A 112 -10.15 6.52 -0.94
C ILE A 112 -9.62 7.94 -0.72
N LEU A 113 -8.80 8.43 -1.63
CA LEU A 113 -8.12 9.73 -1.49
C LEU A 113 -9.06 10.92 -1.70
N LYS A 114 -10.23 10.72 -2.29
CA LYS A 114 -11.24 11.77 -2.45
C LYS A 114 -12.10 11.95 -1.22
N SER A 115 -12.15 10.99 -0.36
CA SER A 115 -13.04 10.98 0.81
C SER A 115 -12.64 11.98 1.86
#